data_2287c53f9ecaca63b1c03fcaf2415507
#
_entry.id   2287c53f9ecaca63b1c03fcaf2415507
#
_cell.length_a   1.000
_cell.length_b   1.000
_cell.length_c   1.000
_cell.angle_alpha   90.00
_cell.angle_beta   90.00
_cell.angle_gamma   90.00
#
_symmetry.space_group_name_H-M   'P 1'
#
loop_
_entity.id
_entity.type
_entity.pdbx_description
1 polymer ?
#
loop_
_entity_poly.entity_id
_entity_poly.type
_entity_poly.pdbx_seq_one_letter_code
_entity_poly.pdbx_strand_id
1 'polypeptide(L)'
;MMSYSLQVAGRSRVVVGRTVEELPRLLPQGRVIVLTDRNVARCRPELFEDCDPICMEPGEEYKTLQTVEAVCRELIRRGADRTTFLLGVGGGIVTDVTGFVASVYMRGVPFGFVSTTLLGCVDASVGGKNGVNLDGYKNMAGVFAQPQFVVCDTSLFATLPLREIRAGLAE
;
A
#
# COMPACT_ATOMS: atom_id res chain seq x y z
N MET A 1 -16.11 -15.36 10.01
CA MET A 1 -16.77 -14.30 9.23
C MET A 1 -16.39 -14.55 7.78
N MET A 2 -17.29 -14.44 6.81
CA MET A 2 -17.00 -14.75 5.41
C MET A 2 -16.04 -13.71 4.82
N SER A 3 -14.97 -14.16 4.16
CA SER A 3 -14.16 -13.32 3.28
C SER A 3 -14.71 -13.41 1.86
N TYR A 4 -14.70 -12.29 1.15
CA TYR A 4 -15.10 -12.22 -0.25
C TYR A 4 -13.87 -11.92 -1.10
N SER A 5 -13.75 -12.57 -2.26
CA SER A 5 -12.68 -12.32 -3.20
C SER A 5 -13.25 -11.92 -4.55
N LEU A 6 -12.77 -10.80 -5.08
CA LEU A 6 -13.15 -10.26 -6.39
C LEU A 6 -11.90 -10.15 -7.27
N GLN A 7 -12.06 -10.35 -8.58
CA GLN A 7 -10.99 -10.12 -9.53
C GLN A 7 -11.23 -8.81 -10.28
N VAL A 8 -10.27 -7.89 -10.23
CA VAL A 8 -10.36 -6.57 -10.85
C VAL A 8 -9.37 -6.50 -12.01
N ALA A 9 -9.85 -6.00 -13.16
CA ALA A 9 -9.08 -5.86 -14.41
C ALA A 9 -8.35 -7.15 -14.85
N GLY A 10 -8.86 -8.33 -14.47
CA GLY A 10 -8.31 -9.63 -14.82
C GLY A 10 -6.93 -9.95 -14.21
N ARG A 11 -6.37 -9.07 -13.39
CA ARG A 11 -4.99 -9.19 -12.87
C ARG A 11 -4.84 -8.96 -11.37
N SER A 12 -5.74 -8.22 -10.73
CA SER A 12 -5.68 -7.90 -9.32
C SER A 12 -6.75 -8.64 -8.53
N ARG A 13 -6.37 -9.28 -7.44
CA ARG A 13 -7.30 -9.96 -6.52
C ARG A 13 -7.62 -9.06 -5.35
N VAL A 14 -8.87 -8.63 -5.20
CA VAL A 14 -9.34 -7.88 -4.02
C VAL A 14 -10.00 -8.84 -3.04
N VAL A 15 -9.53 -8.85 -1.81
CA VAL A 15 -10.04 -9.70 -0.72
C VAL A 15 -10.60 -8.82 0.39
N VAL A 16 -11.88 -9.00 0.71
CA VAL A 16 -12.62 -8.14 1.65
C VAL A 16 -13.13 -8.97 2.82
N GLY A 17 -13.00 -8.46 4.04
CA GLY A 17 -13.48 -9.09 5.26
C GLY A 17 -12.48 -8.97 6.40
N ARG A 18 -12.34 -9.99 7.23
CA ARG A 18 -11.23 -10.17 8.17
C ARG A 18 -10.16 -11.02 7.50
N THR A 19 -9.28 -10.41 6.77
CA THR A 19 -8.47 -11.09 5.75
C THR A 19 -6.97 -10.89 5.93
N VAL A 20 -6.51 -10.14 6.92
CA VAL A 20 -5.06 -10.03 7.23
C VAL A 20 -4.48 -11.39 7.57
N GLU A 21 -5.23 -12.28 8.22
CA GLU A 21 -4.80 -13.64 8.52
C GLU A 21 -4.57 -14.50 7.26
N GLU A 22 -5.15 -14.10 6.12
CA GLU A 22 -4.96 -14.78 4.82
C GLU A 22 -3.70 -14.25 4.09
N LEU A 23 -3.10 -13.15 4.55
CA LEU A 23 -1.96 -12.50 3.91
C LEU A 23 -0.80 -13.46 3.59
N PRO A 24 -0.39 -14.38 4.49
CA PRO A 24 0.68 -15.33 4.16
C PRO A 24 0.40 -16.23 2.96
N ARG A 25 -0.87 -16.46 2.63
CA ARG A 25 -1.29 -17.25 1.45
C ARG A 25 -1.32 -16.44 0.16
N LEU A 26 -1.37 -15.10 0.27
CA LEU A 26 -1.39 -14.18 -0.87
C LEU A 26 0.02 -13.74 -1.26
N LEU A 27 0.94 -13.72 -0.30
CA LEU A 27 2.33 -13.35 -0.54
C LEU A 27 3.04 -14.40 -1.39
N PRO A 28 3.86 -13.98 -2.37
CA PRO A 28 4.69 -14.90 -3.11
C PRO A 28 5.78 -15.52 -2.21
N GLN A 29 6.28 -16.68 -2.64
CA GLN A 29 7.51 -17.20 -2.05
C GLN A 29 8.68 -16.28 -2.42
N GLY A 30 9.49 -15.92 -1.43
CA GLY A 30 10.65 -15.06 -1.64
C GLY A 30 10.67 -13.84 -0.74
N ARG A 31 11.42 -12.85 -1.15
CA ARG A 31 11.64 -11.65 -0.34
C ARG A 31 10.47 -10.69 -0.46
N VAL A 32 9.94 -10.29 0.69
CA VAL A 32 8.93 -9.24 0.82
C VAL A 32 9.55 -8.08 1.60
N ILE A 33 9.38 -6.85 1.08
CA ILE A 33 9.70 -5.62 1.80
C ILE A 33 8.40 -4.84 1.99
N VAL A 34 8.12 -4.48 3.24
CA VAL A 34 6.92 -3.76 3.62
C VAL A 34 7.20 -2.26 3.63
N LEU A 35 6.28 -1.49 3.01
CA LEU A 35 6.21 -0.04 3.11
C LEU A 35 4.99 0.35 3.93
N THR A 36 5.16 1.28 4.86
CA THR A 36 4.08 1.81 5.70
C THR A 36 4.34 3.26 6.08
N ASP A 37 3.45 3.88 6.80
CA ASP A 37 3.69 5.17 7.44
C ASP A 37 3.82 5.04 8.96
N ARG A 38 4.38 6.07 9.60
CA ARG A 38 4.62 6.09 11.06
C ARG A 38 3.32 5.99 11.88
N ASN A 39 2.19 6.46 11.36
CA ASN A 39 0.92 6.37 12.08
C ASN A 39 0.44 4.92 12.12
N VAL A 40 0.47 4.22 10.99
CA VAL A 40 0.07 2.81 10.92
C VAL A 40 1.04 1.96 11.77
N ALA A 41 2.36 2.16 11.65
CA ALA A 41 3.34 1.42 12.43
C ALA A 41 3.12 1.59 13.95
N ARG A 42 2.75 2.80 14.40
CA ARG A 42 2.46 3.07 15.81
C ARG A 42 1.11 2.52 16.28
N CYS A 43 0.07 2.62 15.44
CA CYS A 43 -1.29 2.23 15.83
C CYS A 43 -1.55 0.72 15.70
N ARG A 44 -0.78 0.04 14.85
CA ARG A 44 -0.94 -1.38 14.53
C ARG A 44 0.42 -2.09 14.48
N PRO A 45 1.21 -2.03 15.59
CA PRO A 45 2.55 -2.62 15.63
C PRO A 45 2.54 -4.13 15.36
N GLU A 46 1.45 -4.81 15.70
CA GLU A 46 1.28 -6.25 15.47
C GLU A 46 1.35 -6.67 14.00
N LEU A 47 1.11 -5.74 13.07
CA LEU A 47 1.25 -6.02 11.62
C LEU A 47 2.72 -6.14 11.17
N PHE A 48 3.66 -5.77 12.04
CA PHE A 48 5.08 -5.62 11.69
C PHE A 48 6.02 -6.42 12.62
N GLU A 49 5.48 -7.28 13.50
CA GLU A 49 6.26 -8.03 14.49
C GLU A 49 7.36 -8.90 13.85
N ASP A 50 7.08 -9.45 12.67
CA ASP A 50 8.00 -10.34 11.93
C ASP A 50 8.78 -9.63 10.82
N CYS A 51 8.72 -8.30 10.71
CA CYS A 51 9.40 -7.56 9.66
C CYS A 51 9.91 -6.18 10.14
N ASP A 52 10.87 -5.63 9.40
CA ASP A 52 11.36 -4.26 9.56
C ASP A 52 10.83 -3.41 8.38
N PRO A 53 9.70 -2.70 8.54
CA PRO A 53 9.10 -1.96 7.45
C PRO A 53 9.90 -0.70 7.09
N ILE A 54 9.85 -0.28 5.83
CA ILE A 54 10.25 1.07 5.43
C ILE A 54 9.12 2.02 5.84
N CYS A 55 9.37 2.87 6.82
CA CYS A 55 8.38 3.84 7.32
C CYS A 55 8.53 5.19 6.62
N MET A 56 7.45 5.65 6.01
CA MET A 56 7.33 6.99 5.45
C MET A 56 6.71 7.96 6.48
N GLU A 57 6.94 9.26 6.31
CA GLU A 57 6.21 10.27 7.07
C GLU A 57 4.74 10.30 6.62
N PRO A 58 3.78 10.38 7.56
CA PRO A 58 2.36 10.47 7.23
C PRO A 58 2.00 11.89 6.77
N GLY A 59 1.06 12.00 5.85
CA GLY A 59 0.53 13.28 5.38
C GLY A 59 0.67 13.45 3.87
N GLU A 60 -0.28 14.18 3.29
CA GLU A 60 -0.33 14.42 1.84
C GLU A 60 0.89 15.21 1.35
N GLU A 61 1.49 16.02 2.19
CA GLU A 61 2.72 16.78 1.91
C GLU A 61 3.95 15.89 1.66
N TYR A 62 3.92 14.64 2.15
CA TYR A 62 4.99 13.66 1.93
C TYR A 62 4.75 12.74 0.74
N LYS A 63 3.62 12.88 0.05
CA LYS A 63 3.32 12.15 -1.18
C LYS A 63 4.06 12.77 -2.37
N THR A 64 5.39 12.65 -2.40
CA THR A 64 6.29 13.39 -3.30
C THR A 64 7.31 12.50 -3.99
N LEU A 65 7.96 13.04 -5.06
CA LEU A 65 9.09 12.37 -5.71
C LEU A 65 10.29 12.19 -4.76
N GLN A 66 10.49 13.10 -3.80
CA GLN A 66 11.54 12.97 -2.79
C GLN A 66 11.31 11.74 -1.89
N THR A 67 10.06 11.48 -1.51
CA THR A 67 9.71 10.26 -0.78
C THR A 67 9.96 9.00 -1.61
N VAL A 68 9.62 9.03 -2.88
CA VAL A 68 9.90 7.92 -3.81
C VAL A 68 11.41 7.66 -3.91
N GLU A 69 12.22 8.70 -4.06
CA GLU A 69 13.68 8.60 -4.09
C GLU A 69 14.22 8.00 -2.79
N ALA A 70 13.75 8.49 -1.63
CA ALA A 70 14.17 7.98 -0.31
C ALA A 70 13.85 6.48 -0.16
N VAL A 71 12.65 6.06 -0.55
CA VAL A 71 12.26 4.65 -0.53
C VAL A 71 13.11 3.81 -1.49
N CYS A 72 13.38 4.29 -2.70
CA CYS A 72 14.25 3.58 -3.65
C CYS A 72 15.68 3.41 -3.11
N ARG A 73 16.23 4.43 -2.44
CA ARG A 73 17.55 4.35 -1.79
C ARG A 73 17.57 3.29 -0.69
N GLU A 74 16.48 3.23 0.10
CA GLU A 74 16.34 2.24 1.17
C GLU A 74 16.19 0.83 0.61
N LEU A 75 15.47 0.64 -0.50
CA LEU A 75 15.39 -0.63 -1.22
C LEU A 75 16.77 -1.11 -1.69
N ILE A 76 17.59 -0.20 -2.26
CA ILE A 76 18.97 -0.48 -2.67
C ILE A 76 19.80 -0.90 -1.46
N ARG A 77 19.74 -0.13 -0.36
CA ARG A 77 20.48 -0.41 0.87
C ARG A 77 20.13 -1.80 1.44
N ARG A 78 18.88 -2.19 1.33
CA ARG A 78 18.40 -3.53 1.73
C ARG A 78 18.72 -4.62 0.71
N GLY A 79 19.33 -4.31 -0.44
CA GLY A 79 19.63 -5.28 -1.49
C GLY A 79 18.38 -5.86 -2.16
N ALA A 80 17.33 -5.06 -2.32
CA ALA A 80 16.14 -5.47 -3.07
C ALA A 80 16.50 -5.69 -4.55
N ASP A 81 15.99 -6.76 -5.12
CA ASP A 81 16.17 -7.14 -6.52
C ASP A 81 14.84 -7.17 -7.29
N ARG A 82 14.87 -7.62 -8.55
CA ARG A 82 13.68 -7.67 -9.41
C ARG A 82 12.62 -8.68 -8.97
N THR A 83 12.97 -9.62 -8.12
CA THR A 83 12.05 -10.63 -7.56
C THR A 83 11.46 -10.21 -6.22
N THR A 84 11.99 -9.14 -5.63
CA THR A 84 11.49 -8.59 -4.36
C THR A 84 10.07 -8.08 -4.52
N PHE A 85 9.18 -8.56 -3.66
CA PHE A 85 7.79 -8.12 -3.60
C PHE A 85 7.66 -6.90 -2.68
N LEU A 86 7.01 -5.82 -3.14
CA LEU A 86 6.71 -4.68 -2.29
C LEU A 86 5.27 -4.77 -1.77
N LEU A 87 5.12 -4.75 -0.45
CA LEU A 87 3.83 -4.74 0.21
C LEU A 87 3.56 -3.37 0.85
N GLY A 88 2.62 -2.63 0.30
CA GLY A 88 2.14 -1.38 0.91
C GLY A 88 1.09 -1.68 1.99
N VAL A 89 1.36 -1.30 3.24
CA VAL A 89 0.44 -1.46 4.37
C VAL A 89 0.07 -0.08 4.89
N GLY A 90 -1.10 0.43 4.51
CA GLY A 90 -1.48 1.79 4.88
C GLY A 90 -2.74 2.31 4.18
N GLY A 91 -2.96 3.62 4.29
CA GLY A 91 -4.00 4.33 3.56
C GLY A 91 -3.60 4.68 2.12
N GLY A 92 -4.41 5.49 1.44
CA GLY A 92 -4.22 5.86 0.04
C GLY A 92 -2.85 6.42 -0.30
N ILE A 93 -2.24 7.23 0.58
CA ILE A 93 -0.89 7.77 0.38
C ILE A 93 0.14 6.64 0.30
N VAL A 94 0.08 5.69 1.22
CA VAL A 94 1.01 4.55 1.25
C VAL A 94 0.83 3.67 0.02
N THR A 95 -0.42 3.38 -0.37
CA THR A 95 -0.68 2.54 -1.55
C THR A 95 -0.20 3.23 -2.83
N ASP A 96 -0.49 4.52 -3.00
CA ASP A 96 -0.08 5.29 -4.18
C ASP A 96 1.47 5.36 -4.32
N VAL A 97 2.17 5.69 -3.22
CA VAL A 97 3.64 5.74 -3.21
C VAL A 97 4.23 4.35 -3.45
N THR A 98 3.70 3.31 -2.78
CA THR A 98 4.19 1.94 -2.97
C THR A 98 4.03 1.47 -4.42
N GLY A 99 2.85 1.67 -5.00
CA GLY A 99 2.59 1.27 -6.38
C GLY A 99 3.44 2.03 -7.39
N PHE A 100 3.70 3.33 -7.14
CA PHE A 100 4.58 4.12 -7.99
C PHE A 100 6.04 3.70 -7.85
N VAL A 101 6.56 3.54 -6.63
CA VAL A 101 7.91 2.98 -6.37
C VAL A 101 8.06 1.62 -7.05
N ALA A 102 7.11 0.70 -6.83
CA ALA A 102 7.15 -0.63 -7.44
C ALA A 102 7.24 -0.58 -8.96
N SER A 103 6.56 0.38 -9.57
CA SER A 103 6.51 0.52 -11.03
C SER A 103 7.80 1.09 -11.63
N VAL A 104 8.54 1.92 -10.88
CA VAL A 104 9.76 2.58 -11.39
C VAL A 104 11.04 1.91 -10.89
N TYR A 105 11.04 1.30 -9.71
CA TYR A 105 12.21 0.62 -9.16
C TYR A 105 12.60 -0.56 -10.07
N MET A 106 13.86 -0.59 -10.51
CA MET A 106 14.41 -1.60 -11.44
C MET A 106 13.56 -1.84 -12.71
N ARG A 107 12.76 -0.87 -13.15
CA ARG A 107 11.79 -0.90 -14.27
C ARG A 107 10.55 -1.76 -13.99
N GLY A 108 10.24 -1.97 -12.73
CA GLY A 108 9.08 -2.69 -12.26
C GLY A 108 9.43 -3.91 -11.41
N VAL A 109 8.83 -3.97 -10.21
CA VAL A 109 8.85 -5.12 -9.30
C VAL A 109 7.41 -5.46 -8.89
N PRO A 110 7.12 -6.71 -8.52
CA PRO A 110 5.78 -7.11 -8.10
C PRO A 110 5.38 -6.43 -6.79
N PHE A 111 4.08 -6.13 -6.64
CA PHE A 111 3.56 -5.47 -5.45
C PHE A 111 2.11 -5.85 -5.13
N GLY A 112 1.70 -5.56 -3.89
CA GLY A 112 0.35 -5.70 -3.38
C GLY A 112 0.07 -4.74 -2.24
N PHE A 113 -1.18 -4.70 -1.78
CA PHE A 113 -1.62 -3.77 -0.76
C PHE A 113 -2.39 -4.45 0.37
N VAL A 114 -2.19 -3.94 1.60
CA VAL A 114 -3.09 -4.07 2.74
C VAL A 114 -3.60 -2.68 3.05
N SER A 115 -4.84 -2.40 2.68
CA SER A 115 -5.45 -1.09 2.91
C SER A 115 -5.96 -0.97 4.33
N THR A 116 -5.47 0.03 5.07
CA THR A 116 -5.82 0.27 6.47
C THR A 116 -6.87 1.37 6.66
N THR A 117 -7.35 1.98 5.56
CA THR A 117 -8.38 3.02 5.59
C THR A 117 -9.56 2.64 4.72
N LEU A 118 -10.75 3.14 5.07
CA LEU A 118 -11.94 2.90 4.26
C LEU A 118 -11.79 3.51 2.86
N LEU A 119 -11.30 4.75 2.74
CA LEU A 119 -11.02 5.40 1.45
C LEU A 119 -10.04 4.58 0.60
N GLY A 120 -8.99 4.01 1.21
CA GLY A 120 -8.07 3.12 0.52
C GLY A 120 -8.76 1.88 -0.03
N CYS A 121 -9.69 1.29 0.73
CA CYS A 121 -10.41 0.08 0.32
C CYS A 121 -11.40 0.32 -0.83
N VAL A 122 -12.07 1.48 -0.86
CA VAL A 122 -13.15 1.75 -1.84
C VAL A 122 -12.66 2.46 -3.10
N ASP A 123 -11.53 3.17 -3.05
CA ASP A 123 -10.98 3.93 -4.18
C ASP A 123 -9.47 3.73 -4.34
N ALA A 124 -8.64 4.26 -3.46
CA ALA A 124 -7.22 4.50 -3.73
C ALA A 124 -6.40 3.22 -4.03
N SER A 125 -6.69 2.08 -3.42
CA SER A 125 -5.96 0.84 -3.68
C SER A 125 -6.52 0.02 -4.86
N VAL A 126 -7.65 0.44 -5.43
CA VAL A 126 -8.35 -0.26 -6.51
C VAL A 126 -8.31 0.58 -7.78
N GLY A 127 -8.06 -0.05 -8.93
CA GLY A 127 -8.01 0.65 -10.21
C GLY A 127 -6.60 0.93 -10.73
N GLY A 128 -5.55 0.71 -9.92
CA GLY A 128 -4.16 0.77 -10.36
C GLY A 128 -3.61 2.16 -10.64
N LYS A 129 -4.26 3.21 -10.15
CA LYS A 129 -3.76 4.58 -10.21
C LYS A 129 -2.73 4.76 -9.10
N ASN A 130 -1.46 4.91 -9.45
CA ASN A 130 -0.39 5.11 -8.47
C ASN A 130 0.38 6.37 -8.85
N GLY A 131 0.69 7.22 -7.87
CA GLY A 131 1.37 8.47 -8.18
C GLY A 131 1.62 9.35 -6.98
N VAL A 132 2.31 10.46 -7.27
CA VAL A 132 2.72 11.45 -6.28
C VAL A 132 2.43 12.87 -6.77
N ASN A 133 2.49 13.79 -5.84
CA ASN A 133 2.29 15.22 -6.08
C ASN A 133 3.57 15.86 -6.63
N LEU A 134 3.42 16.90 -7.42
CA LEU A 134 4.51 17.66 -7.98
C LEU A 134 4.15 19.16 -7.94
N ASP A 135 5.03 19.97 -7.36
CA ASP A 135 4.90 21.44 -7.30
C ASP A 135 3.54 21.93 -6.80
N GLY A 136 3.00 21.24 -5.78
CA GLY A 136 1.69 21.58 -5.20
C GLY A 136 0.47 21.04 -5.96
N TYR A 137 0.68 20.45 -7.11
CA TYR A 137 -0.39 19.79 -7.88
C TYR A 137 -0.49 18.31 -7.50
N LYS A 138 -1.73 17.85 -7.24
CA LYS A 138 -1.99 16.45 -6.83
C LYS A 138 -1.87 15.47 -7.98
N ASN A 139 -1.24 14.31 -7.72
CA ASN A 139 -1.21 13.14 -8.62
C ASN A 139 -0.66 13.42 -10.03
N MET A 140 0.27 14.37 -10.18
CA MET A 140 0.80 14.77 -11.49
C MET A 140 1.87 13.83 -12.03
N ALA A 141 2.58 13.12 -11.18
CA ALA A 141 3.56 12.11 -11.58
C ALA A 141 3.04 10.74 -11.16
N GLY A 142 2.81 9.84 -12.10
CA GLY A 142 2.22 8.55 -11.78
C GLY A 142 2.18 7.56 -12.94
N VAL A 143 1.65 6.38 -12.64
CA VAL A 143 1.53 5.26 -13.57
C VAL A 143 0.21 4.54 -13.36
N PHE A 144 -0.22 3.80 -14.37
CA PHE A 144 -1.27 2.79 -14.24
C PHE A 144 -0.64 1.41 -14.09
N ALA A 145 -0.63 0.89 -12.87
CA ALA A 145 -0.12 -0.45 -12.58
C ALA A 145 -1.00 -1.15 -11.54
N GLN A 146 -1.41 -2.37 -11.84
CA GLN A 146 -2.29 -3.14 -10.97
C GLN A 146 -1.48 -3.90 -9.91
N PRO A 147 -1.85 -3.83 -8.61
CA PRO A 147 -1.29 -4.70 -7.60
C PRO A 147 -1.69 -6.16 -7.87
N GLN A 148 -0.89 -7.12 -7.44
CA GLN A 148 -1.28 -8.54 -7.54
C GLN A 148 -2.50 -8.84 -6.67
N PHE A 149 -2.56 -8.21 -5.49
CA PHE A 149 -3.71 -8.29 -4.60
C PHE A 149 -3.90 -7.01 -3.79
N VAL A 150 -5.13 -6.82 -3.31
CA VAL A 150 -5.52 -5.83 -2.31
C VAL A 150 -6.27 -6.53 -1.19
N VAL A 151 -5.78 -6.39 0.04
CA VAL A 151 -6.46 -6.84 1.26
C VAL A 151 -7.18 -5.65 1.88
N CYS A 152 -8.51 -5.77 2.00
CA CYS A 152 -9.40 -4.80 2.63
C CYS A 152 -9.96 -5.43 3.92
N ASP A 153 -9.22 -5.30 5.02
CA ASP A 153 -9.64 -5.85 6.32
C ASP A 153 -10.31 -4.78 7.17
N THR A 154 -11.61 -4.96 7.40
CA THR A 154 -12.42 -4.01 8.17
C THR A 154 -12.01 -3.93 9.65
N SER A 155 -11.31 -4.92 10.19
CA SER A 155 -10.79 -4.88 11.56
C SER A 155 -9.68 -3.83 11.73
N LEU A 156 -9.01 -3.46 10.63
CA LEU A 156 -7.98 -2.42 10.62
C LEU A 156 -8.55 -1.01 10.85
N PHE A 157 -9.85 -0.82 10.66
CA PHE A 157 -10.50 0.48 10.88
C PHE A 157 -10.73 0.81 12.35
N ALA A 158 -10.51 -0.12 13.29
CA ALA A 158 -10.74 0.08 14.72
C ALA A 158 -9.92 1.25 15.30
N THR A 159 -8.76 1.55 14.72
CA THR A 159 -7.89 2.67 15.12
C THR A 159 -8.02 3.89 14.22
N LEU A 160 -8.89 3.83 13.20
CA LEU A 160 -9.06 4.91 12.24
C LEU A 160 -9.87 6.05 12.85
N PRO A 161 -9.41 7.32 12.79
CA PRO A 161 -10.20 8.46 13.24
C PRO A 161 -11.54 8.56 12.50
N LEU A 162 -12.59 8.99 13.20
CA LEU A 162 -13.93 9.11 12.62
C LEU A 162 -13.98 9.98 11.36
N ARG A 163 -13.11 10.99 11.28
CA ARG A 163 -12.96 11.85 10.09
C ARG A 163 -12.56 11.03 8.87
N GLU A 164 -11.62 10.11 9.01
CA GLU A 164 -11.13 9.25 7.92
C GLU A 164 -12.18 8.21 7.50
N ILE A 165 -12.97 7.72 8.46
CA ILE A 165 -14.13 6.86 8.13
C ILE A 165 -15.15 7.64 7.32
N ARG A 166 -15.48 8.88 7.72
CA ARG A 166 -16.42 9.73 6.97
C ARG A 166 -15.91 10.08 5.56
N ALA A 167 -14.61 10.32 5.42
CA ALA A 167 -14.01 10.55 4.11
C ALA A 167 -14.20 9.36 3.16
N GLY A 168 -13.98 8.14 3.64
CA GLY A 168 -14.21 6.93 2.84
C GLY A 168 -15.68 6.61 2.57
N LEU A 169 -16.61 7.09 3.41
CA LEU A 169 -18.05 6.93 3.17
C LEU A 169 -18.60 7.90 2.12
N ALA A 170 -17.86 8.95 1.80
CA ALA A 170 -18.26 9.96 0.81
C ALA A 170 -17.95 9.52 -0.64
N GLU A 171 -17.10 8.51 -0.82
CA GLU A 171 -16.80 7.85 -2.10
C GLU A 171 -17.80 6.71 -2.37
#